data_c018645dd392be240a7d288468f04880
#
_entry.id   c018645dd392be240a7d288468f04880
#
_cell.length_a   1.000
_cell.length_b   1.000
_cell.length_c   1.000
_cell.angle_alpha   90.00
_cell.angle_beta   90.00
_cell.angle_gamma   90.00
#
_symmetry.space_group_name_H-M   'P 1'
#
loop_
_entity.id
_entity.type
_entity.pdbx_description
1 polymer ?
#
loop_
_entity_poly.entity_id
_entity_poly.type
_entity_poly.pdbx_seq_one_letter_code
_entity_poly.pdbx_strand_id
1 'polypeptide(L)'
;MIVTLTLNPAIDKTARIDALCPRGLNRLGQVERDVGGKGVNVSKMLAALGQDSIACGFAAGQAGRTVVEALRAWPGGHITPDFVALPGETRTNLKLVEPDGALTELNEPGPAAGPEHIRALSRTLLGHAGPDVLFVLAGSAGPGVPPDIYRDLTRALHAAGAKVLADADGPLFARAVQAAPDVVKPNAFELCQYFGVETTDDAAQLADMGRALTRQGVGLACISMGGQGACFVQGEDAWYAPALPVTPASTVGAGDAMLAGVACGMDRGLPLADCLRLGMAAGAAACTTPGTRPPAPETVQALLPQVRLRRL
;
A
#
# COMPACT_ATOMS: atom_id res chain seq x y z
N MET A 1 -16.98 -5.49 1.81
CA MET A 1 -16.57 -4.17 2.40
C MET A 1 -15.07 -4.16 2.65
N ILE A 2 -14.38 -3.03 2.38
CA ILE A 2 -12.91 -2.95 2.52
C ILE A 2 -12.54 -2.01 3.68
N VAL A 3 -11.65 -2.47 4.57
CA VAL A 3 -11.08 -1.70 5.67
C VAL A 3 -9.57 -1.58 5.45
N THR A 4 -9.04 -0.37 5.39
CA THR A 4 -7.60 -0.14 5.25
C THR A 4 -6.98 0.24 6.58
N LEU A 5 -5.77 -0.21 6.86
CA LEU A 5 -4.99 0.17 8.03
C LEU A 5 -3.73 0.94 7.62
N THR A 6 -3.52 2.09 8.26
CA THR A 6 -2.27 2.86 8.18
C THR A 6 -1.75 3.13 9.58
N LEU A 7 -0.72 2.38 10.00
CA LEU A 7 -0.14 2.54 11.35
C LEU A 7 0.66 3.84 11.50
N ASN A 8 1.17 4.40 10.40
CA ASN A 8 2.04 5.57 10.42
C ASN A 8 1.74 6.50 9.23
N PRO A 9 0.54 7.13 9.19
CA PRO A 9 0.19 8.08 8.14
C PRO A 9 1.13 9.29 8.16
N ALA A 10 1.10 10.08 7.07
CA ALA A 10 1.96 11.24 6.92
C ALA A 10 1.24 12.37 6.18
N ILE A 11 1.75 13.59 6.37
CA ILE A 11 1.60 14.66 5.39
C ILE A 11 2.81 14.59 4.46
N ASP A 12 2.60 14.21 3.21
CA ASP A 12 3.64 14.21 2.18
C ASP A 12 3.77 15.62 1.61
N LYS A 13 4.97 16.20 1.73
CA LYS A 13 5.35 17.48 1.12
C LYS A 13 6.30 17.20 -0.03
N THR A 14 5.86 17.48 -1.25
CA THR A 14 6.72 17.42 -2.42
C THR A 14 7.15 18.84 -2.79
N ALA A 15 8.43 19.12 -2.74
CA ALA A 15 9.01 20.43 -3.01
C ALA A 15 9.97 20.36 -4.19
N ARG A 16 9.88 21.32 -5.11
CA ARG A 16 10.88 21.50 -6.17
C ARG A 16 12.08 22.27 -5.63
N ILE A 17 13.26 21.86 -6.04
CA ILE A 17 14.53 22.49 -5.67
C ILE A 17 15.45 22.47 -6.91
N ASP A 18 16.27 23.51 -7.10
CA ASP A 18 17.18 23.58 -8.25
C ASP A 18 18.30 22.53 -8.16
N ALA A 19 18.91 22.43 -6.98
CA ALA A 19 19.87 21.38 -6.63
C ALA A 19 19.97 21.27 -5.11
N LEU A 20 20.07 20.06 -4.58
CA LEU A 20 20.30 19.85 -3.16
C LEU A 20 21.76 20.23 -2.82
N CYS A 21 21.91 21.23 -1.94
CA CYS A 21 23.21 21.62 -1.40
C CYS A 21 23.36 21.05 0.03
N PRO A 22 24.03 19.90 0.21
CA PRO A 22 24.29 19.35 1.54
C PRO A 22 25.10 20.34 2.38
N ARG A 23 24.70 20.56 3.63
CA ARG A 23 25.32 21.50 4.59
C ARG A 23 25.18 22.98 4.21
N GLY A 24 24.37 23.32 3.19
CA GLY A 24 24.09 24.68 2.75
C GLY A 24 22.64 25.09 2.98
N LEU A 25 22.33 26.34 2.66
CA LEU A 25 20.95 26.85 2.65
C LEU A 25 20.25 26.38 1.38
N ASN A 26 19.20 25.62 1.53
CA ASN A 26 18.33 25.19 0.44
C ASN A 26 17.02 25.98 0.49
N ARG A 27 16.60 26.60 -0.61
CA ARG A 27 15.31 27.28 -0.73
C ARG A 27 14.37 26.42 -1.55
N LEU A 28 13.20 26.10 -0.98
CA LEU A 28 12.18 25.34 -1.66
C LEU A 28 11.43 26.25 -2.63
N GLY A 29 11.20 25.78 -3.84
CA GLY A 29 10.31 26.39 -4.83
C GLY A 29 8.84 26.05 -4.55
N GLN A 30 8.13 25.54 -5.57
CA GLN A 30 6.76 25.10 -5.42
C GLN A 30 6.67 23.92 -4.42
N VAL A 31 5.76 24.02 -3.46
CA VAL A 31 5.51 22.97 -2.46
C VAL A 31 4.07 22.48 -2.59
N GLU A 32 3.91 21.22 -2.89
CA GLU A 32 2.63 20.51 -2.85
C GLU A 32 2.51 19.70 -1.55
N ARG A 33 1.29 19.59 -1.04
CA ARG A 33 0.98 18.78 0.14
C ARG A 33 -0.11 17.79 -0.20
N ASP A 34 0.05 16.55 0.26
CA ASP A 34 -0.95 15.50 0.15
C ASP A 34 -1.00 14.68 1.45
N VAL A 35 -2.11 14.02 1.70
CA VAL A 35 -2.22 13.05 2.78
C VAL A 35 -1.74 11.70 2.28
N GLY A 36 -0.89 11.04 3.06
CA GLY A 36 -0.18 9.85 2.63
C GLY A 36 -0.08 8.77 3.71
N GLY A 37 0.62 7.71 3.34
CA GLY A 37 0.74 6.44 4.02
C GLY A 37 0.08 5.34 3.19
N LYS A 38 0.67 4.12 3.16
CA LYS A 38 0.26 3.08 2.20
C LYS A 38 -1.26 2.77 2.28
N GLY A 39 -1.83 2.54 3.46
CA GLY A 39 -3.27 2.27 3.60
C GLY A 39 -4.15 3.47 3.22
N VAL A 40 -3.71 4.71 3.51
CA VAL A 40 -4.35 5.94 3.03
C VAL A 40 -4.35 5.98 1.50
N ASN A 41 -3.22 5.66 0.86
CA ASN A 41 -3.13 5.61 -0.60
C ASN A 41 -4.05 4.53 -1.19
N VAL A 42 -4.15 3.37 -0.54
CA VAL A 42 -5.11 2.32 -0.91
C VAL A 42 -6.54 2.86 -0.85
N SER A 43 -6.96 3.53 0.24
CA SER A 43 -8.32 4.11 0.34
C SER A 43 -8.59 5.15 -0.73
N LYS A 44 -7.62 6.03 -1.01
CA LYS A 44 -7.73 7.03 -2.08
C LYS A 44 -7.94 6.38 -3.44
N MET A 45 -7.18 5.31 -3.72
CA MET A 45 -7.31 4.57 -4.98
C MET A 45 -8.62 3.79 -5.05
N LEU A 46 -9.08 3.18 -3.97
CA LEU A 46 -10.41 2.55 -3.90
C LEU A 46 -11.51 3.55 -4.24
N ALA A 47 -11.46 4.75 -3.67
CA ALA A 47 -12.41 5.82 -3.98
C ALA A 47 -12.39 6.19 -5.48
N ALA A 48 -11.20 6.27 -6.10
CA ALA A 48 -11.07 6.49 -7.55
C ALA A 48 -11.67 5.34 -8.38
N LEU A 49 -11.69 4.12 -7.84
CA LEU A 49 -12.35 2.96 -8.47
C LEU A 49 -13.87 2.90 -8.18
N GLY A 50 -14.43 3.92 -7.50
CA GLY A 50 -15.83 3.94 -7.08
C GLY A 50 -16.16 2.91 -5.99
N GLN A 51 -15.18 2.57 -5.15
CA GLN A 51 -15.29 1.59 -4.07
C GLN A 51 -15.24 2.30 -2.72
N ASP A 52 -16.27 2.10 -1.89
CA ASP A 52 -16.28 2.60 -0.51
C ASP A 52 -15.28 1.85 0.36
N SER A 53 -14.72 2.56 1.36
CA SER A 53 -13.81 1.96 2.33
C SER A 53 -13.89 2.63 3.70
N ILE A 54 -13.46 1.90 4.73
CA ILE A 54 -13.19 2.43 6.06
C ILE A 54 -11.67 2.56 6.19
N ALA A 55 -11.18 3.77 6.49
CA ALA A 55 -9.76 4.03 6.70
C ALA A 55 -9.46 4.09 8.19
N CYS A 56 -8.72 3.10 8.70
CA CYS A 56 -8.30 3.00 10.10
C CYS A 56 -6.81 3.28 10.26
N GLY A 57 -6.40 3.59 11.47
CA GLY A 57 -4.99 3.80 11.81
C GLY A 57 -4.80 4.69 13.01
N PHE A 58 -3.63 5.31 13.07
CA PHE A 58 -3.31 6.31 14.09
C PHE A 58 -3.32 7.71 13.49
N ALA A 59 -3.81 8.71 14.27
CA ALA A 59 -3.77 10.11 13.90
C ALA A 59 -3.35 10.95 15.10
N ALA A 60 -2.43 11.89 14.94
CA ALA A 60 -1.91 12.71 16.02
C ALA A 60 -1.89 14.20 15.64
N GLY A 61 -2.27 15.06 16.58
CA GLY A 61 -2.18 16.50 16.47
C GLY A 61 -2.97 17.12 15.32
N GLN A 62 -2.49 18.26 14.81
CA GLN A 62 -3.17 18.98 13.73
C GLN A 62 -3.01 18.26 12.38
N ALA A 63 -1.81 17.71 12.10
CA ALA A 63 -1.59 16.98 10.85
C ALA A 63 -2.46 15.71 10.78
N GLY A 64 -2.65 15.01 11.91
CA GLY A 64 -3.58 13.87 11.99
C GLY A 64 -5.03 14.26 11.70
N ARG A 65 -5.49 15.39 12.26
CA ARG A 65 -6.82 15.94 11.92
C ARG A 65 -6.94 16.25 10.43
N THR A 66 -5.90 16.86 9.83
CA THR A 66 -5.87 17.16 8.40
C THR A 66 -5.99 15.87 7.56
N VAL A 67 -5.32 14.77 7.95
CA VAL A 67 -5.47 13.46 7.28
C VAL A 67 -6.93 12.99 7.35
N VAL A 68 -7.52 12.99 8.53
CA VAL A 68 -8.90 12.52 8.74
C VAL A 68 -9.92 13.36 7.96
N GLU A 69 -9.79 14.68 7.98
CA GLU A 69 -10.68 15.61 7.26
C GLU A 69 -10.54 15.46 5.75
N ALA A 70 -9.31 15.34 5.24
CA ALA A 70 -9.04 15.13 3.82
C ALA A 70 -9.65 13.83 3.31
N LEU A 71 -9.53 12.73 4.07
CA LEU A 71 -10.14 11.45 3.72
C LEU A 71 -11.67 11.51 3.72
N ARG A 72 -12.27 12.17 4.71
CA ARG A 72 -13.73 12.35 4.77
C ARG A 72 -14.29 13.15 3.60
N ALA A 73 -13.52 14.12 3.11
CA ALA A 73 -13.88 14.98 1.98
C ALA A 73 -13.37 14.44 0.63
N TRP A 74 -12.78 13.22 0.59
CA TRP A 74 -12.16 12.70 -0.63
C TRP A 74 -13.21 12.46 -1.73
N PRO A 75 -12.95 12.86 -2.99
CA PRO A 75 -13.88 12.66 -4.08
C PRO A 75 -13.93 11.20 -4.57
N GLY A 76 -15.05 10.81 -5.17
CA GLY A 76 -15.27 9.45 -5.70
C GLY A 76 -16.05 8.57 -4.76
N GLY A 77 -15.56 7.35 -4.49
CA GLY A 77 -16.13 6.44 -3.47
C GLY A 77 -15.97 7.01 -2.06
N HIS A 78 -16.90 6.66 -1.17
CA HIS A 78 -16.92 7.20 0.17
C HIS A 78 -15.83 6.57 1.06
N ILE A 79 -14.98 7.42 1.68
CA ILE A 79 -14.01 7.00 2.67
C ILE A 79 -14.51 7.40 4.05
N THR A 80 -14.71 6.42 4.94
CA THR A 80 -15.09 6.64 6.34
C THR A 80 -13.83 6.55 7.22
N PRO A 81 -13.27 7.66 7.74
CA PRO A 81 -12.13 7.60 8.63
C PRO A 81 -12.54 7.13 10.04
N ASP A 82 -11.82 6.13 10.57
CA ASP A 82 -11.96 5.63 11.95
C ASP A 82 -10.57 5.44 12.58
N PHE A 83 -9.95 6.56 12.94
CA PHE A 83 -8.59 6.64 13.44
C PHE A 83 -8.54 6.74 14.95
N VAL A 84 -7.60 6.02 15.56
CA VAL A 84 -7.27 6.15 16.98
C VAL A 84 -6.32 7.34 17.18
N ALA A 85 -6.68 8.24 18.09
CA ALA A 85 -5.86 9.39 18.40
C ALA A 85 -4.59 8.99 19.18
N LEU A 86 -3.44 9.56 18.78
CA LEU A 86 -2.18 9.49 19.50
C LEU A 86 -1.79 10.87 20.04
N PRO A 87 -1.01 10.92 21.14
CA PRO A 87 -0.31 12.13 21.55
C PRO A 87 0.78 12.50 20.53
N GLY A 88 1.14 13.78 20.46
CA GLY A 88 2.15 14.28 19.52
C GLY A 88 1.59 14.76 18.21
N GLU A 89 2.32 14.57 17.11
CA GLU A 89 1.96 15.07 15.78
C GLU A 89 2.17 13.96 14.74
N THR A 90 1.23 13.81 13.82
CA THR A 90 1.40 12.95 12.64
C THR A 90 2.56 13.48 11.80
N ARG A 91 3.41 12.58 11.36
CA ARG A 91 4.68 12.89 10.68
C ARG A 91 4.49 13.63 9.36
N THR A 92 5.55 14.34 8.97
CA THR A 92 5.71 14.88 7.63
C THR A 92 6.83 14.13 6.90
N ASN A 93 6.60 13.76 5.66
CA ASN A 93 7.64 13.31 4.74
C ASN A 93 7.93 14.45 3.77
N LEU A 94 9.18 14.84 3.63
CA LEU A 94 9.62 15.85 2.67
C LEU A 94 10.32 15.17 1.50
N LYS A 95 9.77 15.36 0.30
CA LYS A 95 10.29 14.88 -0.98
C LYS A 95 10.85 16.09 -1.74
N LEU A 96 12.15 16.09 -1.99
CA LEU A 96 12.84 17.12 -2.78
C LEU A 96 13.02 16.57 -4.19
N VAL A 97 12.50 17.28 -5.19
CA VAL A 97 12.58 16.89 -6.61
C VAL A 97 13.42 17.91 -7.35
N GLU A 98 14.51 17.44 -7.94
CA GLU A 98 15.42 18.23 -8.76
C GLU A 98 14.96 18.25 -10.24
N PRO A 99 15.44 19.19 -11.07
CA PRO A 99 14.98 19.34 -12.46
C PRO A 99 15.23 18.12 -13.35
N ASP A 100 16.24 17.31 -13.05
CA ASP A 100 16.55 16.05 -13.74
C ASP A 100 15.66 14.87 -13.27
N GLY A 101 14.78 15.12 -12.30
CA GLY A 101 13.90 14.12 -11.71
C GLY A 101 14.52 13.37 -10.52
N ALA A 102 15.73 13.71 -10.10
CA ALA A 102 16.32 13.13 -8.89
C ALA A 102 15.44 13.43 -7.67
N LEU A 103 15.23 12.41 -6.85
CA LEU A 103 14.34 12.44 -5.66
C LEU A 103 15.17 12.20 -4.40
N THR A 104 15.10 13.14 -3.46
CA THR A 104 15.61 12.95 -2.08
C THR A 104 14.43 12.96 -1.10
N GLU A 105 14.34 11.93 -0.27
CA GLU A 105 13.28 11.82 0.75
C GLU A 105 13.85 12.00 2.16
N LEU A 106 13.17 12.83 2.95
CA LEU A 106 13.45 13.07 4.37
C LEU A 106 12.18 12.72 5.15
N ASN A 107 12.19 11.56 5.80
CA ASN A 107 11.00 10.99 6.43
C ASN A 107 11.11 11.08 7.95
N GLU A 108 10.12 11.70 8.59
CA GLU A 108 10.02 11.73 10.05
C GLU A 108 9.58 10.35 10.58
N PRO A 109 9.97 9.99 11.82
CA PRO A 109 9.61 8.68 12.40
C PRO A 109 8.10 8.56 12.73
N GLY A 110 7.42 9.67 12.97
CA GLY A 110 6.03 9.70 13.44
C GLY A 110 5.86 9.61 14.96
N PRO A 111 4.62 9.72 15.46
CA PRO A 111 4.32 9.68 16.88
C PRO A 111 4.44 8.26 17.45
N ALA A 112 4.79 8.16 18.72
CA ALA A 112 4.88 6.88 19.41
C ALA A 112 3.51 6.36 19.85
N ALA A 113 3.24 5.07 19.63
CA ALA A 113 2.04 4.40 20.11
C ALA A 113 2.36 3.53 21.34
N GLY A 114 1.64 3.77 22.44
CA GLY A 114 1.70 2.92 23.63
C GLY A 114 0.79 1.69 23.53
N PRO A 115 0.92 0.75 24.49
CA PRO A 115 0.10 -0.48 24.51
C PRO A 115 -1.42 -0.22 24.53
N GLU A 116 -1.87 0.86 25.17
CA GLU A 116 -3.28 1.27 25.21
C GLU A 116 -3.80 1.67 23.82
N HIS A 117 -2.98 2.34 23.01
CA HIS A 117 -3.32 2.74 21.65
C HIS A 117 -3.40 1.51 20.73
N ILE A 118 -2.47 0.55 20.88
CA ILE A 118 -2.51 -0.72 20.16
C ILE A 118 -3.79 -1.49 20.50
N ARG A 119 -4.17 -1.56 21.78
CA ARG A 119 -5.43 -2.20 22.19
C ARG A 119 -6.66 -1.46 21.66
N ALA A 120 -6.64 -0.13 21.62
CA ALA A 120 -7.72 0.66 21.04
C ALA A 120 -7.85 0.38 19.54
N LEU A 121 -6.74 0.42 18.79
CA LEU A 121 -6.72 0.09 17.37
C LEU A 121 -7.24 -1.33 17.08
N SER A 122 -6.79 -2.32 17.85
CA SER A 122 -7.26 -3.70 17.69
C SER A 122 -8.77 -3.80 17.90
N ARG A 123 -9.33 -3.10 18.90
CA ARG A 123 -10.78 -3.06 19.14
C ARG A 123 -11.53 -2.39 17.98
N THR A 124 -11.02 -1.27 17.47
CA THR A 124 -11.60 -0.60 16.30
C THR A 124 -11.66 -1.53 15.10
N LEU A 125 -10.54 -2.19 14.75
CA LEU A 125 -10.49 -3.11 13.62
C LEU A 125 -11.43 -4.31 13.82
N LEU A 126 -11.42 -4.93 14.99
CA LEU A 126 -12.29 -6.07 15.31
C LEU A 126 -13.78 -5.66 15.33
N GLY A 127 -14.09 -4.41 15.64
CA GLY A 127 -15.45 -3.87 15.53
C GLY A 127 -16.00 -3.83 14.09
N HIS A 128 -15.12 -3.82 13.10
CA HIS A 128 -15.47 -3.87 11.67
C HIS A 128 -15.32 -5.28 11.08
N ALA A 129 -14.76 -6.26 11.83
CA ALA A 129 -14.45 -7.57 11.30
C ALA A 129 -15.68 -8.45 11.09
N GLY A 130 -15.64 -9.27 10.05
CA GLY A 130 -16.68 -10.23 9.71
C GLY A 130 -16.38 -10.96 8.40
N PRO A 131 -17.15 -11.98 8.02
CA PRO A 131 -16.83 -12.85 6.89
C PRO A 131 -16.85 -12.16 5.52
N ASP A 132 -17.58 -11.04 5.40
CA ASP A 132 -17.68 -10.27 4.15
C ASP A 132 -16.76 -9.02 4.17
N VAL A 133 -15.79 -8.98 5.10
CA VAL A 133 -14.88 -7.84 5.25
C VAL A 133 -13.48 -8.23 4.84
N LEU A 134 -12.87 -7.36 4.05
CA LEU A 134 -11.51 -7.49 3.57
C LEU A 134 -10.66 -6.37 4.18
N PHE A 135 -9.62 -6.76 4.91
CA PHE A 135 -8.67 -5.82 5.53
C PHE A 135 -7.42 -5.68 4.68
N VAL A 136 -6.97 -4.44 4.49
CA VAL A 136 -5.68 -4.12 3.86
C VAL A 136 -4.77 -3.52 4.93
N LEU A 137 -3.85 -4.33 5.45
CA LEU A 137 -2.85 -3.91 6.44
C LEU A 137 -1.62 -3.43 5.69
N ALA A 138 -1.39 -2.11 5.64
CA ALA A 138 -0.38 -1.57 4.74
C ALA A 138 0.52 -0.50 5.38
N GLY A 139 1.81 -0.57 5.07
CA GLY A 139 2.83 0.41 5.40
C GLY A 139 3.70 0.07 6.60
N SER A 140 4.57 1.01 6.94
CA SER A 140 5.49 0.92 8.07
C SER A 140 4.80 1.19 9.40
N ALA A 141 5.37 0.73 10.47
CA ALA A 141 4.97 1.03 11.84
C ALA A 141 5.75 2.23 12.38
N GLY A 142 5.09 3.07 13.18
CA GLY A 142 5.72 4.13 13.95
C GLY A 142 6.40 3.61 15.24
N PRO A 143 7.09 4.48 15.97
CA PRO A 143 7.73 4.14 17.23
C PRO A 143 6.74 3.52 18.24
N GLY A 144 7.19 2.54 19.01
CA GLY A 144 6.40 1.85 20.04
C GLY A 144 5.40 0.81 19.52
N VAL A 145 5.21 0.70 18.21
CA VAL A 145 4.40 -0.37 17.62
C VAL A 145 5.20 -1.68 17.60
N PRO A 146 4.67 -2.78 18.15
CA PRO A 146 5.39 -4.06 18.14
C PRO A 146 5.65 -4.58 16.72
N PRO A 147 6.80 -5.21 16.45
CA PRO A 147 7.11 -5.77 15.13
C PRO A 147 6.16 -6.90 14.71
N ASP A 148 5.47 -7.50 15.66
CA ASP A 148 4.50 -8.58 15.45
C ASP A 148 3.08 -8.09 15.14
N ILE A 149 2.87 -6.79 15.08
CA ILE A 149 1.51 -6.20 14.98
C ILE A 149 0.70 -6.76 13.81
N TYR A 150 1.28 -6.86 12.61
CA TYR A 150 0.56 -7.37 11.44
C TYR A 150 0.25 -8.88 11.55
N ARG A 151 1.16 -9.66 12.14
CA ARG A 151 0.89 -11.07 12.45
C ARG A 151 -0.29 -11.22 13.40
N ASP A 152 -0.28 -10.47 14.49
CA ASP A 152 -1.28 -10.59 15.55
C ASP A 152 -2.65 -10.09 15.09
N LEU A 153 -2.68 -8.97 14.34
CA LEU A 153 -3.91 -8.47 13.72
C LEU A 153 -4.45 -9.45 12.68
N THR A 154 -3.61 -10.00 11.80
CA THR A 154 -4.03 -11.00 10.80
C THR A 154 -4.70 -12.19 11.46
N ARG A 155 -4.09 -12.76 12.51
CA ARG A 155 -4.68 -13.88 13.26
C ARG A 155 -6.04 -13.54 13.89
N ALA A 156 -6.13 -12.35 14.49
CA ALA A 156 -7.36 -11.90 15.14
C ALA A 156 -8.50 -11.67 14.13
N LEU A 157 -8.17 -11.07 12.97
CA LEU A 157 -9.11 -10.80 11.89
C LEU A 157 -9.57 -12.10 11.21
N HIS A 158 -8.66 -13.05 10.96
CA HIS A 158 -8.99 -14.39 10.47
C HIS A 158 -9.90 -15.15 11.46
N ALA A 159 -9.65 -15.04 12.76
CA ALA A 159 -10.51 -15.65 13.78
C ALA A 159 -11.94 -15.06 13.79
N ALA A 160 -12.09 -13.81 13.33
CA ALA A 160 -13.39 -13.16 13.12
C ALA A 160 -14.00 -13.43 11.72
N GLY A 161 -13.35 -14.26 10.90
CA GLY A 161 -13.80 -14.67 9.56
C GLY A 161 -13.43 -13.71 8.43
N ALA A 162 -12.74 -12.62 8.71
CA ALA A 162 -12.35 -11.63 7.70
C ALA A 162 -11.17 -12.11 6.84
N LYS A 163 -11.03 -11.53 5.65
CA LYS A 163 -9.86 -11.71 4.78
C LYS A 163 -8.83 -10.61 5.01
N VAL A 164 -7.54 -10.93 4.85
CA VAL A 164 -6.44 -9.99 5.11
C VAL A 164 -5.47 -9.92 3.94
N LEU A 165 -5.26 -8.71 3.44
CA LEU A 165 -4.19 -8.37 2.50
C LEU A 165 -3.10 -7.61 3.26
N ALA A 166 -1.83 -8.00 3.12
CA ALA A 166 -0.70 -7.38 3.81
C ALA A 166 0.32 -6.79 2.83
N ASP A 167 0.64 -5.51 3.00
CA ASP A 167 1.71 -4.80 2.29
C ASP A 167 2.64 -4.13 3.30
N ALA A 168 3.63 -4.85 3.72
CA ALA A 168 4.64 -4.42 4.68
C ALA A 168 6.05 -4.72 4.13
N ASP A 169 7.05 -4.14 4.78
CA ASP A 169 8.45 -4.35 4.45
C ASP A 169 9.23 -4.93 5.64
N GLY A 170 10.41 -5.48 5.36
CA GLY A 170 11.38 -5.93 6.35
C GLY A 170 10.80 -6.85 7.42
N PRO A 171 11.07 -6.57 8.71
CA PRO A 171 10.58 -7.41 9.81
C PRO A 171 9.07 -7.52 9.91
N LEU A 172 8.32 -6.46 9.55
CA LEU A 172 6.85 -6.49 9.56
C LEU A 172 6.31 -7.49 8.54
N PHE A 173 6.89 -7.52 7.33
CA PHE A 173 6.52 -8.49 6.29
C PHE A 173 6.81 -9.92 6.75
N ALA A 174 8.02 -10.17 7.25
CA ALA A 174 8.43 -11.49 7.72
C ALA A 174 7.51 -12.03 8.85
N ARG A 175 7.03 -11.15 9.73
CA ARG A 175 6.08 -11.53 10.78
C ARG A 175 4.66 -11.70 10.24
N ALA A 176 4.22 -10.85 9.30
CA ALA A 176 2.90 -10.98 8.68
C ALA A 176 2.73 -12.32 7.97
N VAL A 177 3.73 -12.78 7.21
CA VAL A 177 3.72 -14.09 6.52
C VAL A 177 3.45 -15.24 7.47
N GLN A 178 3.94 -15.19 8.73
CA GLN A 178 3.68 -16.23 9.75
C GLN A 178 2.21 -16.40 10.16
N ALA A 179 1.36 -15.44 9.79
CA ALA A 179 -0.08 -15.53 10.01
C ALA A 179 -0.86 -15.92 8.75
N ALA A 180 -0.16 -16.26 7.66
CA ALA A 180 -0.73 -16.72 6.40
C ALA A 180 -1.84 -15.78 5.86
N PRO A 181 -1.53 -14.50 5.53
CA PRO A 181 -2.52 -13.60 4.94
C PRO A 181 -3.10 -14.17 3.64
N ASP A 182 -4.34 -13.76 3.30
CA ASP A 182 -4.96 -14.15 2.02
C ASP A 182 -4.20 -13.58 0.82
N VAL A 183 -3.62 -12.39 0.97
CA VAL A 183 -2.75 -11.78 -0.06
C VAL A 183 -1.55 -11.11 0.61
N VAL A 184 -0.38 -11.26 0.00
CA VAL A 184 0.79 -10.42 0.30
C VAL A 184 1.26 -9.70 -0.96
N LYS A 185 1.79 -8.48 -0.78
CA LYS A 185 2.32 -7.71 -1.92
C LYS A 185 3.74 -7.18 -1.66
N PRO A 186 4.78 -8.01 -1.68
CA PRO A 186 6.15 -7.54 -1.74
C PRO A 186 6.51 -6.99 -3.13
N ASN A 187 7.52 -6.13 -3.21
CA ASN A 187 8.26 -5.93 -4.45
C ASN A 187 9.37 -6.99 -4.59
N ALA A 188 10.02 -7.06 -5.76
CA ALA A 188 11.09 -8.04 -6.01
C ALA A 188 12.24 -7.91 -5.00
N PHE A 189 12.64 -6.68 -4.65
CA PHE A 189 13.69 -6.44 -3.67
C PHE A 189 13.30 -6.92 -2.26
N GLU A 190 12.10 -6.58 -1.78
CA GLU A 190 11.58 -7.00 -0.47
C GLU A 190 11.48 -8.53 -0.37
N LEU A 191 11.04 -9.18 -1.46
CA LEU A 191 10.93 -10.63 -1.53
C LEU A 191 12.30 -11.31 -1.48
N CYS A 192 13.27 -10.83 -2.28
CA CYS A 192 14.64 -11.34 -2.24
C CYS A 192 15.29 -11.15 -0.87
N GLN A 193 15.07 -9.99 -0.24
CA GLN A 193 15.53 -9.71 1.11
C GLN A 193 14.92 -10.69 2.14
N TYR A 194 13.63 -10.99 2.02
CA TYR A 194 12.96 -11.96 2.89
C TYR A 194 13.58 -13.36 2.80
N PHE A 195 13.95 -13.79 1.60
CA PHE A 195 14.61 -15.09 1.38
C PHE A 195 16.13 -15.07 1.57
N GLY A 196 16.73 -13.89 1.80
CA GLY A 196 18.17 -13.75 2.00
C GLY A 196 18.99 -14.04 0.74
N VAL A 197 18.44 -13.74 -0.45
CA VAL A 197 19.08 -13.96 -1.76
C VAL A 197 19.40 -12.62 -2.44
N GLU A 198 20.29 -12.66 -3.43
CA GLU A 198 20.56 -11.50 -4.28
C GLU A 198 19.28 -11.05 -5.02
N THR A 199 19.14 -9.74 -5.21
CA THR A 199 18.00 -9.18 -5.91
C THR A 199 17.98 -9.65 -7.35
N THR A 200 16.84 -10.17 -7.78
CA THR A 200 16.56 -10.60 -9.15
C THR A 200 15.28 -9.93 -9.66
N ASP A 201 15.21 -9.77 -10.96
CA ASP A 201 14.01 -9.36 -11.71
C ASP A 201 13.55 -10.46 -12.69
N ASP A 202 14.10 -11.68 -12.55
CA ASP A 202 13.64 -12.85 -13.27
C ASP A 202 12.28 -13.33 -12.73
N ALA A 203 11.25 -13.23 -13.55
CA ALA A 203 9.90 -13.60 -13.18
C ALA A 203 9.74 -15.08 -12.76
N ALA A 204 10.53 -15.99 -13.32
CA ALA A 204 10.49 -17.41 -12.96
C ALA A 204 11.06 -17.64 -11.55
N GLN A 205 12.19 -17.01 -11.22
CA GLN A 205 12.77 -17.06 -9.88
C GLN A 205 11.85 -16.43 -8.84
N LEU A 206 11.25 -15.29 -9.17
CA LEU A 206 10.27 -14.61 -8.27
C LEU A 206 9.02 -15.48 -8.09
N ALA A 207 8.57 -16.18 -9.13
CA ALA A 207 7.46 -17.12 -9.02
C ALA A 207 7.79 -18.30 -8.07
N ASP A 208 9.02 -18.83 -8.12
CA ASP A 208 9.44 -19.91 -7.21
C ASP A 208 9.47 -19.43 -5.74
N MET A 209 9.92 -18.20 -5.49
CA MET A 209 9.82 -17.58 -4.17
C MET A 209 8.36 -17.38 -3.76
N GLY A 210 7.50 -16.94 -4.69
CA GLY A 210 6.05 -16.83 -4.47
C GLY A 210 5.42 -18.16 -4.08
N ARG A 211 5.78 -19.27 -4.77
CA ARG A 211 5.34 -20.63 -4.40
C ARG A 211 5.82 -21.01 -2.99
N ALA A 212 7.03 -20.59 -2.60
CA ALA A 212 7.52 -20.82 -1.24
C ALA A 212 6.69 -20.05 -0.20
N LEU A 213 6.19 -18.85 -0.49
CA LEU A 213 5.24 -18.13 0.37
C LEU A 213 3.88 -18.85 0.44
N THR A 214 3.36 -19.32 -0.68
CA THR A 214 2.06 -20.03 -0.68
C THR A 214 2.12 -21.36 0.06
N ARG A 215 3.26 -22.06 0.05
CA ARG A 215 3.50 -23.25 0.90
C ARG A 215 3.56 -22.92 2.39
N GLN A 216 3.84 -21.66 2.76
CA GLN A 216 3.74 -21.17 4.14
C GLN A 216 2.30 -20.76 4.54
N GLY A 217 1.32 -20.93 3.63
CA GLY A 217 -0.09 -20.66 3.86
C GLY A 217 -0.59 -19.34 3.29
N VAL A 218 0.26 -18.51 2.68
CA VAL A 218 -0.19 -17.30 1.96
C VAL A 218 -1.11 -17.69 0.82
N GLY A 219 -2.28 -17.05 0.70
CA GLY A 219 -3.25 -17.37 -0.33
C GLY A 219 -2.82 -16.94 -1.73
N LEU A 220 -2.34 -15.69 -1.88
CA LEU A 220 -1.88 -15.09 -3.12
C LEU A 220 -0.66 -14.20 -2.85
N ALA A 221 0.42 -14.38 -3.60
CA ALA A 221 1.55 -13.47 -3.60
C ALA A 221 1.50 -12.57 -4.86
N CYS A 222 1.42 -11.25 -4.65
CA CYS A 222 1.46 -10.23 -5.70
C CYS A 222 2.85 -9.58 -5.67
N ILE A 223 3.76 -9.96 -6.56
CA ILE A 223 5.15 -9.52 -6.54
C ILE A 223 5.34 -8.42 -7.59
N SER A 224 5.48 -7.17 -7.15
CA SER A 224 5.71 -6.05 -8.07
C SER A 224 7.17 -5.97 -8.52
N MET A 225 7.38 -5.72 -9.83
CA MET A 225 8.68 -5.71 -10.50
C MET A 225 8.96 -4.34 -11.16
N GLY A 226 8.33 -3.27 -10.66
CA GLY A 226 8.48 -1.93 -11.21
C GLY A 226 8.15 -1.85 -12.71
N GLY A 227 9.07 -1.30 -13.50
CA GLY A 227 8.91 -1.16 -14.96
C GLY A 227 8.89 -2.48 -15.74
N GLN A 228 9.11 -3.62 -15.11
CA GLN A 228 8.96 -4.94 -15.72
C GLN A 228 7.56 -5.54 -15.54
N GLY A 229 6.75 -5.00 -14.63
CA GLY A 229 5.38 -5.47 -14.38
C GLY A 229 5.20 -6.14 -13.05
N ALA A 230 4.57 -7.32 -13.01
CA ALA A 230 4.36 -8.08 -11.77
C ALA A 230 4.25 -9.59 -12.03
N CYS A 231 4.62 -10.35 -11.01
CA CYS A 231 4.40 -11.78 -10.92
C CYS A 231 3.34 -12.07 -9.85
N PHE A 232 2.44 -13.00 -10.12
CA PHE A 232 1.36 -13.40 -9.21
C PHE A 232 1.40 -14.90 -9.01
N VAL A 233 1.28 -15.36 -7.76
CA VAL A 233 1.38 -16.79 -7.44
C VAL A 233 0.28 -17.20 -6.47
N GLN A 234 -0.49 -18.23 -6.85
CA GLN A 234 -1.51 -18.86 -6.00
C GLN A 234 -1.31 -20.37 -6.03
N GLY A 235 -0.97 -20.95 -4.90
CA GLY A 235 -0.58 -22.37 -4.84
C GLY A 235 0.65 -22.63 -5.74
N GLU A 236 0.54 -23.55 -6.69
CA GLU A 236 1.58 -23.85 -7.69
C GLU A 236 1.40 -23.04 -8.98
N ASP A 237 0.23 -22.41 -9.19
CA ASP A 237 -0.02 -21.59 -10.38
C ASP A 237 0.66 -20.22 -10.26
N ALA A 238 1.32 -19.82 -11.36
CA ALA A 238 1.97 -18.52 -11.44
C ALA A 238 1.65 -17.82 -12.76
N TRP A 239 1.55 -16.50 -12.69
CA TRP A 239 1.29 -15.62 -13.83
C TRP A 239 2.27 -14.45 -13.83
N TYR A 240 2.72 -14.08 -14.99
CA TYR A 240 3.46 -12.85 -15.23
C TYR A 240 2.60 -11.87 -16.04
N ALA A 241 2.56 -10.62 -15.60
CA ALA A 241 1.97 -9.52 -16.33
C ALA A 241 3.06 -8.48 -16.64
N PRO A 242 3.43 -8.25 -17.91
CA PRO A 242 4.35 -7.18 -18.25
C PRO A 242 3.79 -5.81 -17.89
N ALA A 243 4.67 -4.85 -17.61
CA ALA A 243 4.27 -3.48 -17.38
C ALA A 243 3.50 -2.92 -18.58
N LEU A 244 2.50 -2.07 -18.30
CA LEU A 244 1.77 -1.37 -19.35
C LEU A 244 2.57 -0.16 -19.84
N PRO A 245 2.45 0.18 -21.13
CA PRO A 245 3.19 1.30 -21.73
C PRO A 245 2.57 2.64 -21.32
N VAL A 246 2.98 3.17 -20.17
CA VAL A 246 2.59 4.50 -19.69
C VAL A 246 3.81 5.38 -19.56
N THR A 247 3.64 6.70 -19.73
CA THR A 247 4.67 7.68 -19.41
C THR A 247 4.56 8.03 -17.93
N PRO A 248 5.52 7.64 -17.09
CA PRO A 248 5.39 7.87 -15.66
C PRO A 248 5.63 9.33 -15.30
N ALA A 249 4.71 9.90 -14.52
CA ALA A 249 4.89 11.15 -13.79
C ALA A 249 5.48 10.88 -12.39
N SER A 250 5.11 9.74 -11.79
CA SER A 250 5.65 9.25 -10.51
C SER A 250 5.42 7.73 -10.42
N THR A 251 6.33 7.01 -9.78
CA THR A 251 6.15 5.58 -9.47
C THR A 251 5.75 5.35 -8.01
N VAL A 252 5.72 6.42 -7.21
CA VAL A 252 5.33 6.35 -5.79
C VAL A 252 3.85 6.02 -5.69
N GLY A 253 3.52 5.03 -4.85
CA GLY A 253 2.12 4.59 -4.66
C GLY A 253 1.58 3.64 -5.72
N ALA A 254 2.35 3.29 -6.78
CA ALA A 254 1.91 2.32 -7.78
C ALA A 254 1.61 0.93 -7.17
N GLY A 255 2.42 0.49 -6.20
CA GLY A 255 2.17 -0.73 -5.44
C GLY A 255 0.89 -0.67 -4.59
N ASP A 256 0.64 0.48 -3.94
CA ASP A 256 -0.58 0.71 -3.16
C ASP A 256 -1.82 0.67 -4.07
N ALA A 257 -1.71 1.28 -5.25
CA ALA A 257 -2.76 1.27 -6.26
C ALA A 257 -3.02 -0.13 -6.84
N MET A 258 -1.95 -0.91 -7.09
CA MET A 258 -2.10 -2.30 -7.51
C MET A 258 -2.84 -3.13 -6.43
N LEU A 259 -2.46 -2.98 -5.17
CA LEU A 259 -3.13 -3.68 -4.07
C LEU A 259 -4.60 -3.25 -3.94
N ALA A 260 -4.90 -1.95 -4.09
CA ALA A 260 -6.27 -1.43 -4.11
C ALA A 260 -7.11 -2.05 -5.24
N GLY A 261 -6.55 -2.19 -6.43
CA GLY A 261 -7.22 -2.85 -7.56
C GLY A 261 -7.51 -4.33 -7.28
N VAL A 262 -6.54 -5.07 -6.73
CA VAL A 262 -6.74 -6.47 -6.31
C VAL A 262 -7.83 -6.56 -5.24
N ALA A 263 -7.75 -5.73 -4.19
CA ALA A 263 -8.72 -5.69 -3.11
C ALA A 263 -10.15 -5.37 -3.62
N CYS A 264 -10.26 -4.37 -4.51
CA CYS A 264 -11.52 -4.00 -5.15
C CYS A 264 -12.14 -5.15 -5.96
N GLY A 265 -11.31 -5.84 -6.76
CA GLY A 265 -11.74 -7.00 -7.52
C GLY A 265 -12.23 -8.14 -6.61
N MET A 266 -11.50 -8.43 -5.53
CA MET A 266 -11.88 -9.45 -4.54
C MET A 266 -13.19 -9.11 -3.83
N ASP A 267 -13.37 -7.84 -3.40
CA ASP A 267 -14.60 -7.38 -2.72
C ASP A 267 -15.82 -7.46 -3.65
N ARG A 268 -15.62 -7.25 -4.95
CA ARG A 268 -16.65 -7.41 -5.98
C ARG A 268 -16.89 -8.86 -6.41
N GLY A 269 -16.16 -9.81 -5.87
CA GLY A 269 -16.28 -11.22 -6.22
C GLY A 269 -15.85 -11.57 -7.65
N LEU A 270 -14.94 -10.77 -8.24
CA LEU A 270 -14.43 -11.03 -9.58
C LEU A 270 -13.55 -12.30 -9.61
N PRO A 271 -13.49 -13.00 -10.75
CA PRO A 271 -12.52 -14.07 -10.95
C PRO A 271 -11.08 -13.58 -10.69
N LEU A 272 -10.20 -14.44 -10.19
CA LEU A 272 -8.83 -14.07 -9.85
C LEU A 272 -8.12 -13.30 -10.99
N ALA A 273 -8.21 -13.82 -12.21
CA ALA A 273 -7.57 -13.19 -13.36
C ALA A 273 -8.00 -11.73 -13.57
N ASP A 274 -9.26 -11.41 -13.25
CA ASP A 274 -9.79 -10.05 -13.39
C ASP A 274 -9.38 -9.17 -12.21
N CYS A 275 -9.26 -9.73 -11.00
CA CYS A 275 -8.65 -9.03 -9.86
C CYS A 275 -7.19 -8.64 -10.19
N LEU A 276 -6.41 -9.56 -10.75
CA LEU A 276 -5.02 -9.29 -11.13
C LEU A 276 -4.92 -8.25 -12.25
N ARG A 277 -5.79 -8.31 -13.26
CA ARG A 277 -5.86 -7.31 -14.32
C ARG A 277 -6.20 -5.93 -13.77
N LEU A 278 -7.19 -5.84 -12.86
CA LEU A 278 -7.57 -4.58 -12.23
C LEU A 278 -6.42 -4.01 -11.39
N GLY A 279 -5.71 -4.86 -10.66
CA GLY A 279 -4.50 -4.47 -9.90
C GLY A 279 -3.42 -3.89 -10.82
N MET A 280 -3.09 -4.57 -11.92
CA MET A 280 -2.11 -4.10 -12.89
C MET A 280 -2.51 -2.77 -13.54
N ALA A 281 -3.76 -2.65 -13.98
CA ALA A 281 -4.27 -1.42 -14.59
C ALA A 281 -4.25 -0.25 -13.60
N ALA A 282 -4.65 -0.49 -12.34
CA ALA A 282 -4.65 0.50 -11.28
C ALA A 282 -3.22 0.98 -10.95
N GLY A 283 -2.26 0.05 -10.80
CA GLY A 283 -0.86 0.37 -10.56
C GLY A 283 -0.23 1.18 -11.70
N ALA A 284 -0.46 0.78 -12.95
CA ALA A 284 0.03 1.50 -14.12
C ALA A 284 -0.62 2.89 -14.26
N ALA A 285 -1.94 3.00 -14.04
CA ALA A 285 -2.65 4.27 -14.08
C ALA A 285 -2.13 5.24 -13.01
N ALA A 286 -1.83 4.77 -11.79
CA ALA A 286 -1.26 5.58 -10.72
C ALA A 286 0.09 6.19 -11.12
N CYS A 287 0.88 5.51 -11.94
CA CYS A 287 2.14 6.06 -12.44
C CYS A 287 1.96 7.31 -13.32
N THR A 288 0.77 7.54 -13.90
CA THR A 288 0.51 8.71 -14.78
C THR A 288 0.23 10.00 -14.03
N THR A 289 0.14 9.94 -12.70
CA THR A 289 -0.16 11.09 -11.84
C THR A 289 1.02 11.47 -10.95
N PRO A 290 1.15 12.75 -10.54
CA PRO A 290 2.20 13.17 -9.61
C PRO A 290 2.00 12.58 -8.21
N GLY A 291 3.10 12.18 -7.56
CA GLY A 291 3.10 11.70 -6.18
C GLY A 291 2.23 10.47 -6.00
N THR A 292 1.34 10.51 -5.01
CA THR A 292 0.39 9.42 -4.68
C THR A 292 -1.06 9.79 -5.02
N ARG A 293 -1.27 10.75 -5.90
CA ARG A 293 -2.62 11.14 -6.35
C ARG A 293 -3.22 10.01 -7.19
N PRO A 294 -4.41 9.52 -6.88
CA PRO A 294 -5.09 8.55 -7.73
C PRO A 294 -5.34 9.12 -9.13
N PRO A 295 -5.27 8.27 -10.15
CA PRO A 295 -5.64 8.64 -11.51
C PRO A 295 -7.15 8.83 -11.65
N ALA A 296 -7.58 9.44 -12.74
CA ALA A 296 -9.00 9.43 -13.13
C ALA A 296 -9.46 7.98 -13.40
N PRO A 297 -10.70 7.61 -13.04
CA PRO A 297 -11.25 6.27 -13.27
C PRO A 297 -11.13 5.79 -14.72
N GLU A 298 -11.30 6.70 -15.67
CA GLU A 298 -11.22 6.44 -17.10
C GLU A 298 -9.84 5.96 -17.54
N THR A 299 -8.77 6.43 -16.87
CA THR A 299 -7.40 5.97 -17.14
C THR A 299 -7.23 4.48 -16.79
N VAL A 300 -7.78 4.04 -15.65
CA VAL A 300 -7.77 2.62 -15.27
C VAL A 300 -8.58 1.79 -16.26
N GLN A 301 -9.78 2.27 -16.64
CA GLN A 301 -10.65 1.60 -17.60
C GLN A 301 -10.00 1.45 -18.98
N ALA A 302 -9.26 2.46 -19.44
CA ALA A 302 -8.54 2.43 -20.71
C ALA A 302 -7.35 1.47 -20.71
N LEU A 303 -6.71 1.27 -19.56
CA LEU A 303 -5.56 0.37 -19.39
C LEU A 303 -5.98 -1.09 -19.16
N LEU A 304 -7.12 -1.32 -18.52
CA LEU A 304 -7.60 -2.65 -18.14
C LEU A 304 -7.58 -3.67 -19.29
N PRO A 305 -8.09 -3.39 -20.51
CA PRO A 305 -8.09 -4.33 -21.62
C PRO A 305 -6.69 -4.60 -22.20
N GLN A 306 -5.69 -3.81 -21.84
CA GLN A 306 -4.31 -3.97 -22.31
C GLN A 306 -3.52 -4.97 -21.45
N VAL A 307 -3.98 -5.28 -20.24
CA VAL A 307 -3.29 -6.21 -19.34
C VAL A 307 -3.30 -7.63 -19.92
N ARG A 308 -2.13 -8.22 -20.02
CA ARG A 308 -1.93 -9.61 -20.48
C ARG A 308 -1.34 -10.43 -19.36
N LEU A 309 -2.03 -11.48 -18.95
CA LEU A 309 -1.52 -12.47 -18.00
C LEU A 309 -0.95 -13.65 -18.81
N ARG A 310 0.29 -14.00 -18.55
CA ARG A 310 0.98 -15.16 -19.12
C ARG A 310 1.24 -16.15 -18.00
N ARG A 311 0.93 -17.42 -18.20
CA ARG A 311 1.26 -18.47 -17.23
C ARG A 311 2.77 -18.72 -17.25
N LEU A 312 3.38 -18.88 -16.06
CA LEU A 312 4.80 -19.25 -15.87
C LEU A 312 4.95 -20.73 -15.55
#